data_ca8678d3b20b055dd377fa97d8ec8c0f
#
_entry.id   ca8678d3b20b055dd377fa97d8ec8c0f
#
_cell.length_a   1.000
_cell.length_b   1.000
_cell.length_c   1.000
_cell.angle_alpha   90.00
_cell.angle_beta   90.00
_cell.angle_gamma   90.00
#
_symmetry.space_group_name_H-M   'P 1'
#
loop_
_entity.id
_entity.type
_entity.pdbx_description
1 polymer ?
#
loop_
_entity_poly.entity_id
_entity_poly.type
_entity_poly.pdbx_seq_one_letter_code
_entity_poly.pdbx_strand_id
1 'polypeptide(L)'
;MSRRLDILLERARRVLDNTVNDAMSEELFIFDFDKTLQHNYKPLQCADIMKQHQEAGFPCYIVTARDPNKGQEKHIKDVCKRWGININQKDIFCTGHDNPKGPVVRKLIDKHRPYKCTFWDDKEENCESVYENCFDVVDDLHIYFLSSAIPGDIRKEIKCGPDNERSETKPSLQERRLFRNWRRLSGI
;
A
#
# COMPACT_ATOMS: atom_id res chain seq x y z
N MET A 1 -43.65 -16.19 -19.84
CA MET A 1 -43.26 -15.90 -18.41
C MET A 1 -41.73 -15.80 -18.17
N SER A 2 -40.89 -16.07 -19.15
CA SER A 2 -39.47 -16.34 -18.87
C SER A 2 -38.54 -15.14 -18.94
N ARG A 3 -38.62 -14.30 -19.95
CA ARG A 3 -37.61 -13.25 -20.26
C ARG A 3 -37.38 -12.18 -19.18
N ARG A 4 -38.40 -11.86 -18.39
CA ARG A 4 -38.32 -10.84 -17.33
C ARG A 4 -37.65 -11.39 -16.06
N LEU A 5 -37.85 -12.68 -15.80
CA LEU A 5 -37.22 -13.40 -14.68
C LEU A 5 -35.73 -13.62 -14.95
N ASP A 6 -35.37 -13.96 -16.18
CA ASP A 6 -33.99 -14.17 -16.58
C ASP A 6 -33.16 -12.88 -16.47
N ILE A 7 -33.72 -11.73 -16.85
CA ILE A 7 -33.07 -10.42 -16.70
C ILE A 7 -32.89 -10.04 -15.23
N LEU A 8 -33.84 -10.36 -14.37
CA LEU A 8 -33.75 -10.09 -12.93
C LEU A 8 -32.71 -10.99 -12.25
N LEU A 9 -32.66 -12.27 -12.63
CA LEU A 9 -31.66 -13.22 -12.14
C LEU A 9 -30.24 -12.84 -12.59
N GLU A 10 -30.10 -12.39 -13.83
CA GLU A 10 -28.81 -11.92 -14.35
C GLU A 10 -28.33 -10.62 -13.66
N ARG A 11 -29.24 -9.69 -13.36
CA ARG A 11 -28.94 -8.50 -12.56
C ARG A 11 -28.57 -8.86 -11.12
N ALA A 12 -29.31 -9.78 -10.49
CA ALA A 12 -28.99 -10.24 -9.13
C ALA A 12 -27.64 -10.95 -9.07
N ARG A 13 -27.31 -11.78 -10.08
CA ARG A 13 -25.99 -12.40 -10.21
C ARG A 13 -24.87 -11.36 -10.35
N ARG A 14 -25.02 -10.36 -11.22
CA ARG A 14 -24.02 -9.29 -11.38
C ARG A 14 -23.83 -8.49 -10.10
N VAL A 15 -24.89 -8.24 -9.35
CA VAL A 15 -24.80 -7.56 -8.03
C VAL A 15 -24.11 -8.46 -7.02
N LEU A 16 -24.40 -9.77 -6.99
CA LEU A 16 -23.71 -10.72 -6.13
C LEU A 16 -22.23 -10.90 -6.50
N ASP A 17 -21.94 -11.05 -7.80
CA ASP A 17 -20.56 -11.18 -8.30
C ASP A 17 -19.75 -9.92 -8.03
N ASN A 18 -20.37 -8.72 -8.12
CA ASN A 18 -19.74 -7.46 -7.74
C ASN A 18 -19.53 -7.37 -6.23
N THR A 19 -20.50 -7.75 -5.40
CA THR A 19 -20.36 -7.75 -3.94
C THR A 19 -19.37 -8.79 -3.44
N VAL A 20 -19.27 -9.97 -4.08
CA VAL A 20 -18.26 -10.98 -3.75
C VAL A 20 -16.86 -10.54 -4.21
N ASN A 21 -16.74 -9.91 -5.39
CA ASN A 21 -15.48 -9.33 -5.85
C ASN A 21 -15.08 -8.09 -5.04
N ASP A 22 -16.03 -7.25 -4.62
CA ASP A 22 -15.78 -6.11 -3.71
C ASP A 22 -15.37 -6.61 -2.32
N ALA A 23 -15.96 -7.69 -1.80
CA ALA A 23 -15.56 -8.30 -0.54
C ALA A 23 -14.15 -8.95 -0.59
N MET A 24 -13.68 -9.36 -1.79
CA MET A 24 -12.33 -9.92 -1.96
C MET A 24 -11.23 -8.87 -2.11
N SER A 25 -11.57 -7.58 -2.25
CA SER A 25 -10.60 -6.48 -2.37
C SER A 25 -10.66 -5.47 -1.22
N GLU A 26 -11.20 -5.86 -0.05
CA GLU A 26 -11.38 -4.93 1.07
C GLU A 26 -10.07 -4.31 1.58
N GLU A 27 -8.97 -5.02 1.50
CA GLU A 27 -7.67 -4.53 1.96
C GLU A 27 -6.57 -4.69 0.90
N LEU A 28 -5.70 -3.69 0.79
CA LEU A 28 -4.54 -3.65 -0.08
C LEU A 28 -3.27 -3.40 0.74
N PHE A 29 -2.25 -4.23 0.55
CA PHE A 29 -1.01 -4.15 1.31
C PHE A 29 0.17 -3.82 0.38
N ILE A 30 0.90 -2.74 0.69
CA ILE A 30 2.00 -2.25 -0.14
C ILE A 30 3.23 -2.03 0.75
N PHE A 31 4.34 -2.61 0.33
CA PHE A 31 5.59 -2.57 1.09
C PHE A 31 6.70 -1.94 0.24
N ASP A 32 7.55 -1.12 0.86
CA ASP A 32 8.88 -0.89 0.34
C ASP A 32 9.74 -2.15 0.50
N PHE A 33 10.90 -2.20 -0.16
CA PHE A 33 11.75 -3.39 -0.11
C PHE A 33 12.95 -3.20 0.82
N ASP A 34 13.79 -2.20 0.59
CA ASP A 34 15.05 -2.01 1.32
C ASP A 34 14.79 -1.38 2.69
N LYS A 35 15.30 -1.97 3.78
CA LYS A 35 15.07 -1.63 5.19
C LYS A 35 13.61 -1.74 5.66
N THR A 36 12.71 -2.19 4.79
CA THR A 36 11.32 -2.50 5.09
C THR A 36 11.07 -4.00 5.11
N LEU A 37 11.22 -4.68 3.97
CA LEU A 37 11.14 -6.14 3.89
C LEU A 37 12.48 -6.81 4.18
N GLN A 38 13.59 -6.11 3.89
CA GLN A 38 14.93 -6.65 4.06
C GLN A 38 15.96 -5.64 4.58
N HIS A 39 16.97 -6.13 5.29
CA HIS A 39 18.20 -5.43 5.58
C HIS A 39 19.39 -6.40 5.48
N ASN A 40 20.42 -6.01 4.72
CA ASN A 40 21.62 -6.85 4.50
C ASN A 40 21.26 -8.29 4.05
N TYR A 41 20.32 -8.40 3.09
CA TYR A 41 19.81 -9.67 2.53
C TYR A 41 19.12 -10.60 3.54
N LYS A 42 18.77 -10.11 4.73
CA LYS A 42 17.97 -10.82 5.73
C LYS A 42 16.55 -10.27 5.74
N PRO A 43 15.54 -11.13 5.87
CA PRO A 43 14.16 -10.67 6.01
C PRO A 43 13.98 -9.94 7.35
N LEU A 44 13.12 -8.93 7.32
CA LEU A 44 12.65 -8.19 8.50
C LEU A 44 11.23 -8.63 8.84
N GLN A 45 10.71 -8.18 9.98
CA GLN A 45 9.35 -8.50 10.44
C GLN A 45 8.26 -8.22 9.38
N CYS A 46 8.40 -7.16 8.59
CA CYS A 46 7.46 -6.85 7.50
C CYS A 46 7.42 -7.94 6.42
N ALA A 47 8.47 -8.75 6.25
CA ALA A 47 8.44 -9.89 5.35
C ALA A 47 7.50 -10.99 5.85
N ASP A 48 7.47 -11.26 7.16
CA ASP A 48 6.53 -12.20 7.78
C ASP A 48 5.09 -11.66 7.72
N ILE A 49 4.90 -10.35 7.94
CA ILE A 49 3.61 -9.67 7.80
C ILE A 49 3.09 -9.81 6.37
N MET A 50 3.93 -9.52 5.37
CA MET A 50 3.56 -9.66 3.96
C MET A 50 3.14 -11.10 3.62
N LYS A 51 3.90 -12.09 4.13
CA LYS A 51 3.59 -13.50 3.91
C LYS A 51 2.24 -13.88 4.52
N GLN A 52 1.94 -13.45 5.76
CA GLN A 52 0.66 -13.70 6.42
C GLN A 52 -0.51 -13.12 5.63
N HIS A 53 -0.39 -11.89 5.10
CA HIS A 53 -1.44 -11.30 4.28
C HIS A 53 -1.63 -12.04 2.95
N GLN A 54 -0.55 -12.51 2.32
CA GLN A 54 -0.65 -13.35 1.12
C GLN A 54 -1.33 -14.69 1.40
N GLU A 55 -1.02 -15.34 2.53
CA GLU A 55 -1.64 -16.60 2.95
C GLU A 55 -3.14 -16.41 3.27
N ALA A 56 -3.53 -15.22 3.72
CA ALA A 56 -4.92 -14.82 3.92
C ALA A 56 -5.64 -14.43 2.61
N GLY A 57 -4.93 -14.40 1.47
CA GLY A 57 -5.51 -14.11 0.15
C GLY A 57 -5.57 -12.63 -0.23
N PHE A 58 -4.99 -11.75 0.58
CA PHE A 58 -4.98 -10.31 0.29
C PHE A 58 -3.98 -9.94 -0.82
N PRO A 59 -4.30 -8.94 -1.67
CA PRO A 59 -3.36 -8.42 -2.65
C PRO A 59 -2.20 -7.69 -1.96
N CYS A 60 -0.96 -8.13 -2.28
CA CYS A 60 0.26 -7.55 -1.76
C CYS A 60 1.17 -7.09 -2.90
N TYR A 61 1.74 -5.90 -2.77
CA TYR A 61 2.62 -5.28 -3.76
C TYR A 61 3.92 -4.82 -3.12
N ILE A 62 4.97 -4.73 -3.94
CA ILE A 62 6.23 -4.07 -3.57
C ILE A 62 6.40 -2.83 -4.43
N VAL A 63 6.60 -1.66 -3.79
CA VAL A 63 6.92 -0.39 -4.45
C VAL A 63 8.21 0.14 -3.86
N THR A 64 9.29 0.08 -4.64
CA THR A 64 10.64 0.40 -4.16
C THR A 64 11.32 1.48 -5.00
N ALA A 65 12.22 2.25 -4.39
CA ALA A 65 13.01 3.28 -5.06
C ALA A 65 14.19 2.73 -5.89
N ARG A 66 14.30 1.41 -6.10
CA ARG A 66 15.31 0.82 -6.96
C ARG A 66 15.13 1.24 -8.41
N ASP A 67 16.26 1.23 -9.16
CA ASP A 67 16.28 1.63 -10.57
C ASP A 67 15.50 0.63 -11.46
N PRO A 68 14.45 1.05 -12.18
CA PRO A 68 13.63 0.17 -13.02
C PRO A 68 14.42 -0.41 -14.21
N ASN A 69 15.53 0.25 -14.62
CA ASN A 69 16.29 -0.15 -15.81
C ASN A 69 17.26 -1.31 -15.55
N LYS A 70 17.38 -1.81 -14.32
CA LYS A 70 18.36 -2.83 -13.92
C LYS A 70 17.79 -4.21 -13.67
N GLY A 71 16.55 -4.48 -14.09
CA GLY A 71 15.91 -5.79 -13.87
C GLY A 71 15.77 -6.14 -12.38
N GLN A 72 15.60 -5.13 -11.53
CA GLN A 72 15.52 -5.27 -10.08
C GLN A 72 14.29 -6.08 -9.65
N GLU A 73 13.20 -6.01 -10.41
CA GLU A 73 11.97 -6.75 -10.12
C GLU A 73 12.20 -8.26 -10.07
N LYS A 74 13.01 -8.78 -11.01
CA LYS A 74 13.40 -10.20 -11.02
C LYS A 74 14.24 -10.54 -9.78
N HIS A 75 15.22 -9.71 -9.45
CA HIS A 75 16.07 -9.90 -8.28
C HIS A 75 15.25 -9.90 -7.00
N ILE A 76 14.35 -8.91 -6.82
CA ILE A 76 13.46 -8.82 -5.66
C ILE A 76 12.58 -10.06 -5.55
N LYS A 77 11.96 -10.50 -6.66
CA LYS A 77 11.16 -11.73 -6.70
C LYS A 77 11.96 -12.94 -6.23
N ASP A 78 13.20 -13.11 -6.73
CA ASP A 78 14.05 -14.25 -6.39
C ASP A 78 14.47 -14.21 -4.91
N VAL A 79 14.66 -13.01 -4.34
CA VAL A 79 14.92 -12.81 -2.91
C VAL A 79 13.68 -13.17 -2.09
N CYS A 80 12.52 -12.64 -2.42
CA CYS A 80 11.24 -12.91 -1.76
C CYS A 80 10.90 -14.41 -1.74
N LYS A 81 11.12 -15.10 -2.87
CA LYS A 81 10.92 -16.54 -2.98
C LYS A 81 11.72 -17.34 -1.96
N ARG A 82 12.96 -16.93 -1.66
CA ARG A 82 13.81 -17.59 -0.64
C ARG A 82 13.25 -17.47 0.78
N TRP A 83 12.43 -16.46 1.05
CA TRP A 83 11.74 -16.24 2.33
C TRP A 83 10.32 -16.83 2.38
N GLY A 84 9.90 -17.51 1.30
CA GLY A 84 8.57 -18.08 1.19
C GLY A 84 7.48 -17.07 0.84
N ILE A 85 7.86 -15.87 0.40
CA ILE A 85 6.95 -14.86 -0.13
C ILE A 85 6.71 -15.14 -1.61
N ASN A 86 5.46 -15.35 -2.00
CA ASN A 86 5.08 -15.63 -3.39
C ASN A 86 4.57 -14.35 -4.08
N ILE A 87 5.48 -13.62 -4.72
CA ILE A 87 5.13 -12.40 -5.46
C ILE A 87 5.46 -12.55 -6.95
N ASN A 88 4.58 -12.05 -7.83
CA ASN A 88 4.87 -12.00 -9.26
C ASN A 88 5.71 -10.78 -9.59
N GLN A 89 6.54 -10.88 -10.63
CA GLN A 89 7.38 -9.75 -11.07
C GLN A 89 6.53 -8.52 -11.45
N LYS A 90 5.33 -8.71 -12.02
CA LYS A 90 4.39 -7.64 -12.37
C LYS A 90 3.79 -6.88 -11.17
N ASP A 91 3.92 -7.45 -9.98
CA ASP A 91 3.41 -6.89 -8.72
C ASP A 91 4.53 -6.18 -7.92
N ILE A 92 5.70 -6.00 -8.56
CA ILE A 92 6.86 -5.28 -8.05
C ILE A 92 7.10 -4.05 -8.93
N PHE A 93 7.14 -2.88 -8.32
CA PHE A 93 7.31 -1.59 -8.99
C PHE A 93 8.58 -0.91 -8.52
N CYS A 94 9.53 -0.77 -9.43
CA CYS A 94 10.75 0.00 -9.21
C CYS A 94 10.54 1.43 -9.73
N THR A 95 10.55 2.43 -8.84
CA THR A 95 10.27 3.84 -9.21
C THR A 95 11.51 4.62 -9.60
N GLY A 96 12.69 4.21 -9.14
CA GLY A 96 13.90 5.02 -9.16
C GLY A 96 13.98 5.96 -7.95
N HIS A 97 15.19 6.41 -7.64
CA HIS A 97 15.46 7.22 -6.43
C HIS A 97 14.77 8.58 -6.44
N ASP A 98 14.63 9.18 -7.61
CA ASP A 98 14.14 10.56 -7.78
C ASP A 98 12.60 10.62 -7.99
N ASN A 99 11.94 9.47 -8.05
CA ASN A 99 10.51 9.41 -8.30
C ASN A 99 9.72 9.04 -7.04
N PRO A 100 8.73 9.86 -6.68
CA PRO A 100 7.90 9.59 -5.51
C PRO A 100 7.04 8.34 -5.70
N LYS A 101 6.76 7.60 -4.62
CA LYS A 101 5.96 6.37 -4.66
C LYS A 101 4.45 6.61 -4.71
N GLY A 102 3.99 7.76 -4.23
CA GLY A 102 2.56 8.11 -4.16
C GLY A 102 1.78 7.88 -5.44
N PRO A 103 2.26 8.35 -6.63
CA PRO A 103 1.55 8.13 -7.90
C PRO A 103 1.41 6.65 -8.28
N VAL A 104 2.35 5.78 -7.89
CA VAL A 104 2.27 4.34 -8.15
C VAL A 104 1.27 3.69 -7.21
N VAL A 105 1.32 4.04 -5.91
CA VAL A 105 0.36 3.57 -4.90
C VAL A 105 -1.06 4.00 -5.27
N ARG A 106 -1.26 5.25 -5.72
CA ARG A 106 -2.54 5.74 -6.21
C ARG A 106 -3.10 4.88 -7.34
N LYS A 107 -2.29 4.54 -8.35
CA LYS A 107 -2.72 3.65 -9.45
C LYS A 107 -3.12 2.26 -8.97
N LEU A 108 -2.47 1.73 -7.94
CA LEU A 108 -2.85 0.45 -7.34
C LEU A 108 -4.19 0.57 -6.61
N ILE A 109 -4.42 1.65 -5.86
CA ILE A 109 -5.70 1.93 -5.20
C ILE A 109 -6.82 2.09 -6.26
N ASP A 110 -6.60 2.86 -7.31
CA ASP A 110 -7.58 3.07 -8.40
C ASP A 110 -7.93 1.75 -9.11
N LYS A 111 -6.95 0.83 -9.24
CA LYS A 111 -7.14 -0.48 -9.85
C LYS A 111 -7.95 -1.44 -8.96
N HIS A 112 -7.63 -1.48 -7.67
CA HIS A 112 -8.19 -2.46 -6.73
C HIS A 112 -9.43 -1.93 -6.00
N ARG A 113 -9.57 -0.61 -5.87
CA ARG A 113 -10.63 0.08 -5.11
C ARG A 113 -10.83 -0.49 -3.72
N PRO A 114 -9.76 -0.67 -2.93
CA PRO A 114 -9.85 -1.24 -1.61
C PRO A 114 -10.57 -0.28 -0.67
N TYR A 115 -11.29 -0.82 0.33
CA TYR A 115 -11.77 -0.03 1.46
C TYR A 115 -10.59 0.48 2.31
N LYS A 116 -9.57 -0.40 2.50
CA LYS A 116 -8.38 -0.10 3.29
C LYS A 116 -7.11 -0.33 2.50
N CYS A 117 -6.18 0.62 2.59
CA CYS A 117 -4.83 0.49 2.04
C CYS A 117 -3.80 0.67 3.15
N THR A 118 -2.85 -0.25 3.24
CA THR A 118 -1.74 -0.16 4.19
C THR A 118 -0.41 -0.10 3.46
N PHE A 119 0.42 0.89 3.80
CA PHE A 119 1.72 1.15 3.19
C PHE A 119 2.82 1.18 4.25
N TRP A 120 3.97 0.52 3.98
CA TRP A 120 5.16 0.50 4.85
C TRP A 120 6.38 1.01 4.10
N ASP A 121 7.12 1.94 4.71
CA ASP A 121 8.37 2.51 4.16
C ASP A 121 9.30 3.01 5.27
N ASP A 122 10.62 2.98 5.05
CA ASP A 122 11.62 3.54 5.95
C ASP A 122 11.99 4.98 5.63
N LYS A 123 11.42 5.56 4.57
CA LYS A 123 11.64 6.95 4.15
C LYS A 123 10.40 7.79 4.33
N GLU A 124 10.56 8.89 5.07
CA GLU A 124 9.50 9.85 5.34
C GLU A 124 8.91 10.45 4.07
N GLU A 125 9.77 10.84 3.13
CA GLU A 125 9.35 11.47 1.87
C GLU A 125 8.42 10.56 1.06
N ASN A 126 8.63 9.24 1.12
CA ASN A 126 7.75 8.28 0.47
C ASN A 126 6.39 8.20 1.19
N CYS A 127 6.41 8.20 2.53
CA CYS A 127 5.18 8.21 3.34
C CYS A 127 4.36 9.48 3.09
N GLU A 128 5.01 10.65 3.05
CA GLU A 128 4.38 11.93 2.70
C GLU A 128 3.78 11.88 1.30
N SER A 129 4.55 11.40 0.32
CA SER A 129 4.07 11.28 -1.05
C SER A 129 2.86 10.36 -1.16
N VAL A 130 2.84 9.21 -0.45
CA VAL A 130 1.68 8.31 -0.46
C VAL A 130 0.49 8.99 0.21
N TYR A 131 0.68 9.65 1.35
CA TYR A 131 -0.38 10.39 2.00
C TYR A 131 -1.00 11.43 1.06
N GLU A 132 -0.18 12.32 0.48
CA GLU A 132 -0.64 13.41 -0.39
C GLU A 132 -1.40 12.92 -1.64
N ASN A 133 -1.05 11.73 -2.15
CA ASN A 133 -1.67 11.19 -3.37
C ASN A 133 -2.87 10.29 -3.10
N CYS A 134 -3.06 9.78 -1.87
CA CYS A 134 -3.98 8.68 -1.63
C CYS A 134 -5.04 8.94 -0.55
N PHE A 135 -4.88 9.97 0.31
CA PHE A 135 -5.77 10.21 1.45
C PHE A 135 -7.23 10.48 1.05
N ASP A 136 -7.47 10.93 -0.19
CA ASP A 136 -8.78 11.32 -0.72
C ASP A 136 -9.49 10.20 -1.53
N VAL A 137 -8.83 9.03 -1.71
CA VAL A 137 -9.31 7.98 -2.61
C VAL A 137 -9.51 6.62 -1.97
N VAL A 138 -9.14 6.46 -0.73
CA VAL A 138 -9.36 5.24 0.04
C VAL A 138 -10.00 5.62 1.38
N ASP A 139 -10.95 4.81 1.83
CA ASP A 139 -11.71 5.12 3.04
C ASP A 139 -10.85 5.00 4.30
N ASP A 140 -9.94 4.02 4.34
CA ASP A 140 -9.04 3.79 5.46
C ASP A 140 -7.60 3.64 4.96
N LEU A 141 -6.79 4.70 5.12
CA LEU A 141 -5.37 4.73 4.73
C LEU A 141 -4.49 4.61 5.97
N HIS A 142 -3.70 3.54 6.04
CA HIS A 142 -2.69 3.34 7.06
C HIS A 142 -1.30 3.45 6.47
N ILE A 143 -0.45 4.30 7.03
CA ILE A 143 0.94 4.46 6.64
C ILE A 143 1.83 4.19 7.84
N TYR A 144 2.69 3.19 7.73
CA TYR A 144 3.70 2.85 8.73
C TYR A 144 5.07 3.35 8.29
N PHE A 145 5.56 4.36 8.99
CA PHE A 145 6.93 4.83 8.86
C PHE A 145 7.84 4.01 9.76
N LEU A 146 8.84 3.36 9.16
CA LEU A 146 9.78 2.48 9.83
C LEU A 146 11.06 3.23 10.19
N SER A 147 11.76 2.72 11.20
CA SER A 147 13.06 3.27 11.57
C SER A 147 14.15 2.85 10.59
N SER A 148 14.82 3.80 9.97
CA SER A 148 16.02 3.51 9.18
C SER A 148 17.24 3.15 10.06
N ALA A 149 17.24 3.57 11.33
CA ALA A 149 18.31 3.28 12.28
C ALA A 149 18.19 1.87 12.89
N ILE A 150 16.95 1.41 13.12
CA ILE A 150 16.64 0.04 13.54
C ILE A 150 15.66 -0.52 12.51
N PRO A 151 16.17 -1.15 11.43
CA PRO A 151 15.34 -1.60 10.34
C PRO A 151 14.23 -2.55 10.80
N GLY A 152 12.99 -2.23 10.40
CA GLY A 152 11.79 -3.01 10.76
C GLY A 152 11.03 -2.49 11.98
N ASP A 153 11.58 -1.60 12.79
CA ASP A 153 10.85 -0.95 13.89
C ASP A 153 9.87 0.10 13.37
N ILE A 154 8.63 0.01 13.84
CA ILE A 154 7.60 1.01 13.52
C ILE A 154 7.87 2.26 14.37
N ARG A 155 8.22 3.37 13.71
CA ARG A 155 8.39 4.67 14.38
C ARG A 155 7.08 5.44 14.49
N LYS A 156 6.21 5.30 13.50
CA LYS A 156 4.97 6.06 13.43
C LYS A 156 3.94 5.35 12.57
N GLU A 157 2.70 5.45 12.98
CA GLU A 157 1.53 5.10 12.21
C GLU A 157 0.73 6.38 11.90
N ILE A 158 0.34 6.56 10.64
CA ILE A 158 -0.57 7.62 10.20
C ILE A 158 -1.84 6.91 9.73
N LYS A 159 -2.98 7.31 10.28
CA LYS A 159 -4.29 6.80 9.91
C LYS A 159 -5.15 7.92 9.37
N CYS A 160 -5.77 7.69 8.23
CA CYS A 160 -6.81 8.53 7.67
C CYS A 160 -8.00 7.64 7.41
N GLY A 161 -9.09 7.87 8.10
CA GLY A 161 -10.30 7.06 7.99
C GLY A 161 -11.56 7.92 8.24
N PRO A 162 -12.76 7.34 8.11
CA PRO A 162 -14.03 8.05 8.18
C PRO A 162 -14.29 8.75 9.52
N ASP A 163 -13.59 8.37 10.59
CA ASP A 163 -13.69 9.03 11.91
C ASP A 163 -12.93 10.37 11.98
N ASN A 164 -12.05 10.65 11.01
CA ASN A 164 -11.49 11.96 10.80
C ASN A 164 -12.33 12.65 9.71
N GLU A 165 -13.21 13.57 10.10
CA GLU A 165 -14.12 14.33 9.22
C GLU A 165 -13.49 14.57 7.85
N ARG A 166 -14.07 13.96 6.80
CA ARG A 166 -13.74 14.27 5.40
C ARG A 166 -14.02 15.74 5.16
N SER A 167 -13.01 16.58 5.35
CA SER A 167 -13.07 17.92 4.79
C SER A 167 -12.94 17.76 3.27
N GLU A 168 -13.92 18.19 2.52
CA GLU A 168 -13.94 18.20 1.05
C GLU A 168 -12.82 19.07 0.42
N THR A 169 -11.87 19.46 1.23
CA THR A 169 -10.72 20.31 0.85
C THR A 169 -9.43 19.53 1.00
N LYS A 170 -8.50 19.72 0.05
CA LYS A 170 -7.09 19.32 0.16
C LYS A 170 -6.61 19.49 1.61
N PRO A 171 -5.73 18.58 2.13
CA PRO A 171 -5.31 18.59 3.52
C PRO A 171 -5.13 20.01 4.01
N SER A 172 -5.82 20.35 5.08
CA SER A 172 -5.84 21.70 5.62
C SER A 172 -4.40 22.15 5.90
N LEU A 173 -4.15 23.44 5.89
CA LEU A 173 -2.85 23.99 6.35
C LEU A 173 -2.46 23.46 7.73
N GLN A 174 -3.42 23.00 8.52
CA GLN A 174 -3.25 22.42 9.84
C GLN A 174 -2.77 20.97 9.77
N GLU A 175 -3.30 20.15 8.87
CA GLU A 175 -2.83 18.77 8.61
C GLU A 175 -1.46 18.77 7.93
N ARG A 176 -1.21 19.71 7.00
CA ARG A 176 0.13 19.97 6.45
C ARG A 176 1.10 20.52 7.51
N ARG A 177 0.60 21.22 8.56
CA ARG A 177 1.38 21.65 9.73
C ARG A 177 1.65 20.51 10.69
N LEU A 178 0.75 19.55 10.86
CA LEU A 178 0.98 18.33 11.64
C LEU A 178 2.11 17.51 11.01
N PHE A 179 2.12 17.35 9.68
CA PHE A 179 3.24 16.74 8.97
C PHE A 179 4.55 17.56 9.10
N ARG A 180 4.50 18.91 9.01
CA ARG A 180 5.67 19.78 9.16
C ARG A 180 6.14 19.95 10.61
N ASN A 181 5.25 19.97 11.58
CA ASN A 181 5.61 20.01 13.01
C ASN A 181 6.22 18.68 13.47
N TRP A 182 5.87 17.61 12.81
CA TRP A 182 6.48 16.33 13.01
C TRP A 182 7.98 16.34 12.63
N ARG A 183 8.40 16.98 11.53
CA ARG A 183 9.81 17.22 11.19
C ARG A 183 10.59 17.89 12.35
N ARG A 184 9.94 18.79 13.11
CA ARG A 184 10.58 19.48 14.24
C ARG A 184 10.69 18.63 15.49
N LEU A 185 9.81 17.64 15.69
CA LEU A 185 9.78 16.80 16.89
C LEU A 185 10.62 15.52 16.74
N SER A 186 10.92 15.10 15.52
CA SER A 186 11.76 13.92 15.24
C SER A 186 13.27 14.20 15.31
N GLY A 187 13.69 15.46 15.50
CA GLY A 187 15.10 15.79 15.81
C GLY A 187 16.11 15.42 14.73
N ILE A 188 15.70 15.40 13.44
CA ILE A 188 16.55 15.15 12.28
C ILE A 188 16.60 16.39 11.41
#